data_e2066cd2d1753adcb4f7cc1b215f8eb7
#
_entry.id   e2066cd2d1753adcb4f7cc1b215f8eb7
#
_cell.length_a   1.000
_cell.length_b   1.000
_cell.length_c   1.000
_cell.angle_alpha   90.00
_cell.angle_beta   90.00
_cell.angle_gamma   90.00
#
_symmetry.space_group_name_H-M   'P 1'
#
loop_
_entity.id
_entity.type
_entity.pdbx_description
1 polymer ?
#
loop_
_entity_poly.entity_id
_entity_poly.type
_entity_poly.pdbx_seq_one_letter_code
_entity_poly.pdbx_strand_id
1 'polypeptide(L)' 'MKDKIKQTILDILSEKRANGDVLPFATSIEVAHLLHMNAVEVEKIAKGIEGIVRGRTLNHDCYYE' A
#
# COMPACT_ATOMS: atom_id res chain seq x y z
N MET A 1 5.16 -8.72 9.99
CA MET A 1 4.39 -8.39 8.78
C MET A 1 4.25 -6.90 8.51
N LYS A 2 4.19 -6.12 9.56
CA LYS A 2 4.04 -4.66 9.42
C LYS A 2 5.16 -4.03 8.61
N ASP A 3 6.40 -4.38 8.91
CA ASP A 3 7.56 -3.85 8.19
C ASP A 3 7.56 -4.26 6.73
N LYS A 4 7.17 -5.48 6.46
CA LYS A 4 7.10 -6.01 5.10
C LYS A 4 6.04 -5.29 4.28
N ILE A 5 4.89 -5.05 4.87
CA ILE A 5 3.81 -4.34 4.22
C ILE A 5 4.20 -2.90 3.95
N LYS A 6 4.80 -2.23 4.93
CA LYS A 6 5.28 -0.87 4.74
C LYS A 6 6.30 -0.78 3.60
N GLN A 7 7.27 -1.69 3.60
CA GLN A 7 8.29 -1.69 2.56
C GLN A 7 7.69 -1.93 1.18
N THR A 8 6.73 -2.85 1.09
CA THR A 8 6.05 -3.12 -0.17
C THR A 8 5.29 -1.90 -0.68
N ILE A 9 4.60 -1.20 0.21
CA ILE A 9 3.90 0.05 -0.14
C ILE A 9 4.90 1.07 -0.69
N LEU A 10 6.00 1.28 0.03
CA LEU A 10 7.00 2.25 -0.39
C LEU A 10 7.64 1.88 -1.73
N ASP A 11 7.87 0.60 -1.96
CA ASP A 11 8.42 0.11 -3.23
C ASP A 11 7.45 0.38 -4.38
N ILE A 12 6.16 0.15 -4.18
CA ILE A 12 5.14 0.43 -5.19
C ILE A 12 5.12 1.92 -5.51
N LEU A 13 5.13 2.76 -4.48
CA LEU A 13 5.11 4.21 -4.67
C LEU A 13 6.35 4.71 -5.41
N SER A 14 7.50 4.18 -5.05
CA SER A 14 8.76 4.53 -5.69
C SER A 14 8.76 4.17 -7.17
N GLU A 15 8.27 2.98 -7.50
CA GLU A 15 8.18 2.52 -8.88
C GLU A 15 7.23 3.40 -9.69
N LYS A 16 6.08 3.75 -9.14
CA LYS A 16 5.11 4.61 -9.81
C LYS A 16 5.68 6.01 -10.06
N ARG A 17 6.43 6.56 -9.09
CA ARG A 17 7.10 7.85 -9.28
C ARG A 17 8.13 7.78 -10.40
N ALA A 18 8.89 6.71 -10.44
CA ALA A 18 9.88 6.51 -11.50
C ALA A 18 9.23 6.43 -12.88
N ASN A 19 7.97 5.99 -12.94
CA ASN A 19 7.20 5.93 -14.18
C ASN A 19 6.43 7.22 -14.49
N GLY A 20 6.62 8.26 -13.69
CA GLY A 20 6.05 9.56 -13.99
C GLY A 20 4.80 9.94 -13.22
N ASP A 21 4.35 9.10 -12.28
CA ASP A 21 3.19 9.44 -11.45
C ASP A 21 3.53 10.57 -10.49
N VAL A 22 2.71 11.62 -10.50
CA VAL A 22 2.92 12.78 -9.64
C VAL A 22 2.40 12.52 -8.23
N LEU A 23 1.26 11.83 -8.13
CA LEU A 23 0.62 11.51 -6.85
C LEU A 23 0.32 10.03 -6.78
N PRO A 24 1.35 9.20 -6.62
CA PRO A 24 1.15 7.75 -6.63
C PRO A 24 0.47 7.25 -5.36
N PHE A 25 -0.29 6.19 -5.51
CA PHE A 25 -0.83 5.48 -4.36
C PHE A 25 -0.79 3.97 -4.63
N ALA A 26 -0.73 3.20 -3.56
CA ALA A 26 -0.74 1.74 -3.63
C ALA A 26 -2.03 1.24 -2.99
N THR A 27 -2.71 0.28 -3.62
CA THR A 27 -3.93 -0.27 -3.05
C THR A 27 -3.61 -1.51 -2.21
N SER A 28 -4.51 -1.83 -1.28
CA SER A 28 -4.37 -3.04 -0.49
C SER A 28 -4.35 -4.29 -1.36
N ILE A 29 -5.04 -4.26 -2.50
CA ILE A 29 -5.04 -5.37 -3.45
C ILE A 29 -3.66 -5.56 -4.06
N GLU A 30 -3.00 -4.47 -4.47
CA GLU A 30 -1.64 -4.56 -5.03
C GLU A 30 -0.66 -5.15 -4.03
N VAL A 31 -0.72 -4.68 -2.79
CA VAL A 31 0.15 -5.19 -1.73
C VAL A 31 -0.13 -6.66 -1.47
N ALA A 32 -1.41 -7.02 -1.36
CA ALA A 32 -1.81 -8.40 -1.11
C ALA A 32 -1.34 -9.33 -2.23
N HIS A 33 -1.47 -8.88 -3.46
CA HIS A 33 -1.03 -9.66 -4.62
C HIS A 33 0.47 -9.93 -4.56
N LEU A 34 1.26 -8.91 -4.29
CA LEU A 34 2.72 -9.05 -4.25
C LEU A 34 3.19 -9.92 -3.09
N LEU A 35 2.48 -9.90 -1.97
CA LEU A 35 2.87 -10.65 -0.79
C LEU A 35 2.12 -11.98 -0.65
N HIS A 36 1.29 -12.33 -1.62
CA HIS A 36 0.47 -13.55 -1.60
C HIS A 36 -0.39 -13.60 -0.33
N MET A 37 -1.03 -12.48 -0.02
CA MET A 37 -1.87 -12.33 1.16
C MET A 37 -3.29 -11.98 0.77
N ASN A 38 -4.17 -12.00 1.77
CA ASN A 38 -5.55 -11.53 1.62
C ASN A 38 -5.57 -10.00 1.81
N ALA A 39 -6.30 -9.28 0.96
CA ALA A 39 -6.38 -7.82 1.04
C ALA A 39 -6.95 -7.33 2.38
N VAL A 40 -7.91 -8.07 2.95
CA VAL A 40 -8.48 -7.71 4.26
C VAL A 40 -7.41 -7.77 5.35
N GLU A 41 -6.54 -8.76 5.27
CA GLU A 41 -5.44 -8.91 6.22
C GLU A 41 -4.43 -7.77 6.09
N VAL A 42 -4.11 -7.39 4.85
CA VAL A 42 -3.24 -6.25 4.59
C VAL A 42 -3.83 -4.98 5.21
N GLU A 43 -5.13 -4.77 5.02
CA GLU A 43 -5.81 -3.58 5.56
C GLU A 43 -5.76 -3.54 7.08
N LYS A 44 -5.94 -4.68 7.74
CA LYS A 44 -5.87 -4.76 9.19
C LYS A 44 -4.49 -4.38 9.71
N ILE A 45 -3.46 -4.92 9.10
CA ILE A 45 -2.08 -4.69 9.52
C ILE A 45 -1.65 -3.25 9.20
N ALA A 46 -2.04 -2.75 8.04
CA ALA A 46 -1.66 -1.42 7.58
C ALA A 46 -2.18 -0.29 8.47
N LYS A 47 -3.26 -0.54 9.21
CA LYS A 47 -3.81 0.47 10.12
C LYS A 47 -2.80 0.93 11.17
N GLY A 48 -1.85 0.09 11.52
CA GLY A 48 -0.86 0.41 12.54
C GLY A 48 0.46 0.95 12.01
N ILE A 49 0.57 1.22 10.70
CA ILE A 49 1.82 1.67 10.11
C ILE A 49 1.93 3.20 10.19
N GLU A 50 2.98 3.68 10.84
CA GLU A 50 3.28 5.10 10.90
C GLU A 50 4.00 5.54 9.63
N GLY A 51 3.76 6.80 9.22
CA GLY A 51 4.42 7.39 8.07
C GLY A 51 3.73 7.11 6.74
N ILE A 52 2.65 6.36 6.76
CA ILE A 52 1.85 6.05 5.57
C ILE A 52 0.48 6.67 5.74
N VAL A 53 0.05 7.47 4.78
CA VAL A 53 -1.30 8.04 4.77
C VAL A 53 -2.25 7.01 4.19
N ARG A 54 -3.39 6.85 4.84
CA ARG A 54 -4.39 5.87 4.42
C ARG A 54 -5.62 6.57 3.87
N GLY A 55 -6.04 6.18 2.69
CA GLY A 55 -7.28 6.65 2.09
C GLY A 55 -8.13 5.46 1.67
N ARG A 56 -9.17 5.72 0.90
CA ARG A 56 -10.03 4.64 0.43
C ARG A 56 -10.43 4.88 -1.02
N THR A 57 -10.26 3.86 -1.83
CA THR A 57 -10.85 3.81 -3.16
C THR A 57 -12.16 3.04 -3.04
N LEU A 58 -12.79 2.70 -4.14
CA LEU A 58 -14.14 2.10 -4.17
C LEU A 58 -14.43 1.14 -3.01
N ASN A 59 -13.68 0.05 -2.91
CA ASN A 59 -13.94 -0.99 -1.93
C ASN A 59 -12.71 -1.35 -1.10
N HIS A 60 -11.59 -0.69 -1.33
CA HIS A 60 -10.32 -1.07 -0.71
C HIS A 60 -9.56 0.15 -0.23
N ASP A 61 -8.71 -0.07 0.76
CA ASP A 61 -7.82 0.96 1.24
C ASP A 61 -6.74 1.26 0.20
N CYS A 62 -6.26 2.49 0.21
CA CYS A 62 -5.09 2.88 -0.57
C CYS A 62 -4.12 3.60 0.34
N TYR A 63 -2.84 3.57 -0.03
CA TYR A 63 -1.75 4.06 0.80
C TYR A 63 -0.87 5.01 0.00
N TYR A 64 -0.45 6.11 0.64
CA TYR A 64 0.45 7.07 0.01
C TYR A 64 1.26 7.79 1.08
N GLU A 65 2.23 8.53 0.65
CA GLU A 65 3.08 9.30 1.56
C GLU A 65 2.64 10.75 1.71
#